data_5c2df727a25aa2c51f923eb5c8190b88
#
_entry.id   5c2df727a25aa2c51f923eb5c8190b88
#
_cell.length_a   1.000
_cell.length_b   1.000
_cell.length_c   1.000
_cell.angle_alpha   90.00
_cell.angle_beta   90.00
_cell.angle_gamma   90.00
#
_symmetry.space_group_name_H-M   'P 1'
#
loop_
_entity.id
_entity.type
_entity.pdbx_description
1 polymer ?
#
loop_
_entity_poly.entity_id
_entity_poly.type
_entity_poly.pdbx_seq_one_letter_code
_entity_poly.pdbx_strand_id
1 'polypeptide(L)'
;NVVAHKCAMNNDILGDICIASRTRKKCEAIIESIQRKKHLKDPTKDLYSRQVNALDVPALIDLIRDTESKIVINVGQSYINMSVMEACLETGAVYMDTAIHEEPDKVCEDPPWYANYEWKRKDQFKAKKITAILGIGFDPGVVNAWCALAQKDYFDKLDTIDILDVNAGSHGKYFATNFDPA
;
A
#
# COMPACT_ATOMS: atom_id res chain seq x y z
N ASN A 1 -5.20 -7.60 -4.17
CA ASN A 1 -6.28 -8.56 -3.91
C ASN A 1 -6.56 -8.69 -2.41
N VAL A 2 -5.59 -9.15 -1.56
CA VAL A 2 -5.81 -9.37 -0.12
C VAL A 2 -6.32 -8.10 0.58
N VAL A 3 -5.65 -6.96 0.39
CA VAL A 3 -6.02 -5.68 1.00
C VAL A 3 -7.46 -5.29 0.62
N ALA A 4 -7.86 -5.40 -0.65
CA ALA A 4 -9.22 -5.09 -1.08
C ALA A 4 -10.28 -5.95 -0.36
N HIS A 5 -10.02 -7.26 -0.19
CA HIS A 5 -10.90 -8.13 0.59
C HIS A 5 -10.96 -7.71 2.05
N LYS A 6 -9.83 -7.35 2.68
CA LYS A 6 -9.80 -6.90 4.07
C LYS A 6 -10.50 -5.56 4.27
N CYS A 7 -10.35 -4.62 3.32
CA CYS A 7 -11.11 -3.38 3.34
C CYS A 7 -12.62 -3.65 3.23
N ALA A 8 -13.04 -4.55 2.32
CA ALA A 8 -14.44 -4.92 2.18
C ALA A 8 -15.03 -5.55 3.45
N MET A 9 -14.24 -6.35 4.18
CA MET A 9 -14.63 -6.94 5.47
C MET A 9 -14.78 -5.90 6.60
N ASN A 10 -14.35 -4.66 6.37
CA ASN A 10 -14.39 -3.55 7.33
C ASN A 10 -15.01 -2.29 6.72
N ASN A 11 -15.80 -2.43 5.66
CA ASN A 11 -16.37 -1.27 4.97
C ASN A 11 -17.50 -0.58 5.75
N ASP A 12 -18.00 -1.19 6.82
CA ASP A 12 -18.85 -0.52 7.82
C ASP A 12 -18.13 0.64 8.54
N ILE A 13 -16.79 0.57 8.62
CA ILE A 13 -15.94 1.62 9.19
C ILE A 13 -15.30 2.47 8.08
N LEU A 14 -14.81 1.81 7.04
CA LEU A 14 -14.06 2.48 5.96
C LEU A 14 -14.95 3.19 4.94
N GLY A 15 -16.25 2.85 4.88
CA GLY A 15 -17.18 3.41 3.91
C GLY A 15 -17.07 2.78 2.53
N ASP A 16 -17.31 3.59 1.50
CA ASP A 16 -17.22 3.19 0.11
C ASP A 16 -15.78 2.88 -0.30
N ILE A 17 -15.62 1.90 -1.19
CA ILE A 17 -14.30 1.42 -1.60
C ILE A 17 -14.16 1.52 -3.11
N CYS A 18 -13.19 2.29 -3.56
CA CYS A 18 -12.75 2.34 -4.95
C CYS A 18 -11.50 1.48 -5.14
N ILE A 19 -11.54 0.52 -6.05
CA ILE A 19 -10.36 -0.25 -6.47
C ILE A 19 -9.88 0.31 -7.80
N ALA A 20 -8.65 0.83 -7.83
CA ALA A 20 -8.10 1.47 -9.01
C ALA A 20 -6.81 0.80 -9.50
N SER A 21 -6.65 0.69 -10.80
CA SER A 21 -5.39 0.27 -11.43
C SER A 21 -5.37 0.64 -12.92
N ARG A 22 -4.22 0.43 -13.59
CA ARG A 22 -4.11 0.60 -15.06
C ARG A 22 -5.04 -0.31 -15.85
N THR A 23 -5.44 -1.46 -15.28
CA THR A 23 -6.28 -2.46 -15.93
C THR A 23 -7.59 -2.63 -15.17
N ARG A 24 -8.63 -1.90 -15.58
CA ARG A 24 -9.94 -1.92 -14.92
C ARG A 24 -10.51 -3.34 -14.77
N LYS A 25 -10.35 -4.18 -15.77
CA LYS A 25 -10.81 -5.59 -15.73
C LYS A 25 -10.22 -6.38 -14.55
N LYS A 26 -8.97 -6.08 -14.13
CA LYS A 26 -8.38 -6.72 -12.95
C LYS A 26 -9.07 -6.26 -11.66
N CYS A 27 -9.47 -5.00 -11.58
CA CYS A 27 -10.22 -4.47 -10.43
C CYS A 27 -11.62 -5.11 -10.36
N GLU A 28 -12.30 -5.23 -11.49
CA GLU A 28 -13.62 -5.87 -11.60
C GLU A 28 -13.57 -7.33 -11.15
N ALA A 29 -12.56 -8.09 -11.55
CA ALA A 29 -12.37 -9.47 -11.08
C ALA A 29 -12.16 -9.57 -9.56
N ILE A 30 -11.52 -8.58 -8.94
CA ILE A 30 -11.39 -8.50 -7.48
C ILE A 30 -12.75 -8.22 -6.83
N ILE A 31 -13.54 -7.30 -7.38
CA ILE A 31 -14.90 -6.99 -6.93
C ILE A 31 -15.79 -8.24 -6.99
N GLU A 32 -15.81 -8.93 -8.12
CA GLU A 32 -16.54 -10.19 -8.28
C GLU A 32 -16.12 -11.23 -7.24
N SER A 33 -14.81 -11.33 -6.96
CA SER A 33 -14.29 -12.23 -5.93
C SER A 33 -14.79 -11.87 -4.53
N ILE A 34 -14.81 -10.58 -4.18
CA ILE A 34 -15.33 -10.06 -2.90
C ILE A 34 -16.82 -10.39 -2.76
N GLN A 35 -17.60 -10.11 -3.79
CA GLN A 35 -19.03 -10.38 -3.82
C GLN A 35 -19.34 -11.88 -3.70
N ARG A 36 -18.67 -12.72 -4.50
CA ARG A 36 -18.83 -14.18 -4.44
C ARG A 36 -18.52 -14.76 -3.07
N LYS A 37 -17.50 -14.23 -2.39
CA LYS A 37 -17.10 -14.66 -1.04
C LYS A 37 -17.92 -14.00 0.07
N LYS A 38 -18.82 -13.09 -0.28
CA LYS A 38 -19.64 -12.32 0.68
C LYS A 38 -18.79 -11.58 1.72
N HIS A 39 -17.69 -10.98 1.27
CA HIS A 39 -16.75 -10.27 2.16
C HIS A 39 -17.15 -8.81 2.40
N LEU A 40 -18.18 -8.29 1.73
CA LEU A 40 -18.70 -6.94 1.98
C LEU A 40 -19.53 -6.98 3.26
N LYS A 41 -19.05 -6.32 4.33
CA LYS A 41 -19.68 -6.33 5.64
C LYS A 41 -20.94 -5.47 5.67
N ASP A 42 -20.89 -4.28 5.09
CA ASP A 42 -22.03 -3.39 4.90
C ASP A 42 -22.40 -3.33 3.41
N PRO A 43 -23.49 -3.99 3.00
CA PRO A 43 -23.93 -4.01 1.60
C PRO A 43 -24.54 -2.68 1.13
N THR A 44 -24.75 -1.71 2.01
CA THR A 44 -25.23 -0.35 1.65
C THR A 44 -24.10 0.56 1.16
N LYS A 45 -22.84 0.15 1.33
CA LYS A 45 -21.66 0.87 0.88
C LYS A 45 -21.25 0.43 -0.52
N ASP A 46 -20.79 1.39 -1.31
CA ASP A 46 -20.38 1.14 -2.68
C ASP A 46 -19.02 0.46 -2.76
N LEU A 47 -18.92 -0.51 -3.66
CA LEU A 47 -17.67 -1.17 -4.05
C LEU A 47 -17.57 -1.11 -5.57
N TYR A 48 -16.63 -0.32 -6.07
CA TYR A 48 -16.54 -0.03 -7.49
C TYR A 48 -15.09 0.08 -7.98
N SER A 49 -14.91 0.13 -9.31
CA SER A 49 -13.60 0.22 -9.94
C SER A 49 -13.41 1.50 -10.75
N ARG A 50 -12.16 1.96 -10.81
CA ARG A 50 -11.72 3.02 -11.72
C ARG A 50 -10.43 2.60 -12.43
N GLN A 51 -10.20 3.18 -13.58
CA GLN A 51 -8.94 3.01 -14.30
C GLN A 51 -8.08 4.25 -14.10
N VAL A 52 -6.82 4.04 -13.69
CA VAL A 52 -5.85 5.11 -13.54
C VAL A 52 -4.44 4.59 -13.74
N ASN A 53 -3.58 5.40 -14.34
CA ASN A 53 -2.14 5.16 -14.32
C ASN A 53 -1.58 5.89 -13.09
N ALA A 54 -1.03 5.15 -12.12
CA ALA A 54 -0.52 5.72 -10.88
C ALA A 54 0.74 6.58 -11.04
N LEU A 55 1.34 6.64 -12.22
CA LEU A 55 2.40 7.60 -12.55
C LEU A 55 1.86 8.94 -13.06
N ASP A 56 0.56 9.02 -13.36
CA ASP A 56 -0.10 10.25 -13.81
C ASP A 56 -0.71 10.97 -12.59
N VAL A 57 0.06 11.89 -12.02
CA VAL A 57 -0.34 12.63 -10.81
C VAL A 57 -1.64 13.43 -11.02
N PRO A 58 -1.84 14.18 -12.11
CA PRO A 58 -3.11 14.83 -12.39
C PRO A 58 -4.29 13.87 -12.39
N ALA A 59 -4.19 12.73 -13.08
CA ALA A 59 -5.25 11.73 -13.12
C ALA A 59 -5.54 11.10 -11.74
N LEU A 60 -4.51 10.94 -10.89
CA LEU A 60 -4.70 10.50 -9.51
C LEU A 60 -5.42 11.56 -8.67
N ILE A 61 -5.07 12.83 -8.81
CA ILE A 61 -5.72 13.93 -8.10
C ILE A 61 -7.20 13.98 -8.46
N ASP A 62 -7.52 13.92 -9.76
CA ASP A 62 -8.91 13.93 -10.24
C ASP A 62 -9.66 12.71 -9.69
N LEU A 63 -9.05 11.52 -9.74
CA LEU A 63 -9.65 10.31 -9.19
C LEU A 63 -9.96 10.44 -7.70
N ILE A 64 -9.02 10.93 -6.88
CA ILE A 64 -9.20 11.08 -5.44
C ILE A 64 -10.31 12.10 -5.14
N ARG A 65 -10.38 13.20 -5.90
CA ARG A 65 -11.45 14.22 -5.78
C ARG A 65 -12.79 13.67 -6.19
N ASP A 66 -12.89 13.00 -7.35
CA ASP A 66 -14.15 12.46 -7.88
C ASP A 66 -14.74 11.36 -6.98
N THR A 67 -13.88 10.62 -6.29
CA THR A 67 -14.30 9.57 -5.36
C THR A 67 -14.42 10.06 -3.92
N GLU A 68 -14.07 11.32 -3.65
CA GLU A 68 -14.01 11.92 -2.31
C GLU A 68 -13.19 11.06 -1.30
N SER A 69 -12.19 10.34 -1.81
CA SER A 69 -11.39 9.41 -1.01
C SER A 69 -10.61 10.13 0.07
N LYS A 70 -10.77 9.70 1.31
CA LYS A 70 -10.05 10.25 2.47
C LYS A 70 -8.75 9.51 2.76
N ILE A 71 -8.66 8.25 2.33
CA ILE A 71 -7.52 7.36 2.55
C ILE A 71 -7.15 6.72 1.21
N VAL A 72 -5.88 6.75 0.86
CA VAL A 72 -5.31 6.08 -0.29
C VAL A 72 -4.34 5.00 0.20
N ILE A 73 -4.62 3.74 -0.15
CA ILE A 73 -3.76 2.60 0.19
C ILE A 73 -3.04 2.17 -1.08
N ASN A 74 -1.76 2.50 -1.17
CA ASN A 74 -0.91 2.09 -2.29
C ASN A 74 -0.37 0.66 -2.03
N VAL A 75 -0.84 -0.28 -2.82
CA VAL A 75 -0.39 -1.68 -2.85
C VAL A 75 0.16 -2.07 -4.23
N GLY A 76 0.56 -1.08 -4.99
CA GLY A 76 1.23 -1.24 -6.27
C GLY A 76 2.74 -1.43 -6.11
N GLN A 77 3.45 -1.31 -7.21
CA GLN A 77 4.91 -1.34 -7.23
C GLN A 77 5.49 -0.13 -6.49
N SER A 78 6.64 -0.31 -5.83
CA SER A 78 7.27 0.72 -5.00
C SER A 78 7.60 2.01 -5.77
N TYR A 79 7.97 1.90 -7.04
CA TYR A 79 8.31 3.05 -7.88
C TYR A 79 7.17 4.05 -8.11
N ILE A 80 5.91 3.69 -7.82
CA ILE A 80 4.78 4.63 -7.90
C ILE A 80 4.52 5.40 -6.61
N ASN A 81 5.24 5.12 -5.52
CA ASN A 81 4.99 5.75 -4.21
C ASN A 81 4.99 7.27 -4.29
N MET A 82 5.99 7.84 -4.99
CA MET A 82 6.15 9.29 -5.05
C MET A 82 4.99 10.01 -5.74
N SER A 83 4.49 9.46 -6.85
CA SER A 83 3.34 10.04 -7.56
C SER A 83 2.04 9.94 -6.74
N VAL A 84 1.84 8.82 -6.03
CA VAL A 84 0.67 8.66 -5.14
C VAL A 84 0.76 9.59 -3.92
N MET A 85 1.95 9.73 -3.31
CA MET A 85 2.17 10.68 -2.21
C MET A 85 1.89 12.12 -2.63
N GLU A 86 2.33 12.52 -3.83
CA GLU A 86 2.08 13.85 -4.38
C GLU A 86 0.59 14.12 -4.55
N ALA A 87 -0.15 13.16 -5.12
CA ALA A 87 -1.61 13.26 -5.26
C ALA A 87 -2.32 13.35 -3.90
N CYS A 88 -1.86 12.60 -2.89
CA CYS A 88 -2.39 12.68 -1.53
C CYS A 88 -2.09 14.04 -0.88
N LEU A 89 -0.89 14.57 -1.07
CA LEU A 89 -0.53 15.92 -0.60
C LEU A 89 -1.45 16.96 -1.22
N GLU A 90 -1.71 16.89 -2.53
CA GLU A 90 -2.53 17.87 -3.22
C GLU A 90 -4.02 17.80 -2.80
N THR A 91 -4.53 16.60 -2.57
CA THR A 91 -5.94 16.38 -2.22
C THR A 91 -6.26 16.41 -0.74
N GLY A 92 -5.24 16.31 0.12
CA GLY A 92 -5.42 16.20 1.57
C GLY A 92 -5.80 14.78 2.04
N ALA A 93 -5.64 13.78 1.20
CA ALA A 93 -5.92 12.39 1.56
C ALA A 93 -4.79 11.78 2.41
N VAL A 94 -5.14 10.88 3.32
CA VAL A 94 -4.18 10.06 4.06
C VAL A 94 -3.50 9.09 3.10
N TYR A 95 -2.18 8.99 3.19
CA TYR A 95 -1.37 8.08 2.38
C TYR A 95 -0.95 6.86 3.19
N MET A 96 -1.00 5.68 2.56
CA MET A 96 -0.47 4.43 3.11
C MET A 96 0.21 3.63 2.01
N ASP A 97 1.37 3.02 2.31
CA ASP A 97 2.06 2.10 1.41
C ASP A 97 2.52 0.81 2.11
N THR A 98 3.01 -0.13 1.33
CA THR A 98 3.47 -1.43 1.82
C THR A 98 4.94 -1.70 1.51
N ALA A 99 5.65 -0.76 0.88
CA ALA A 99 7.03 -0.91 0.46
C ALA A 99 7.74 0.44 0.38
N ILE A 100 9.06 0.44 0.51
CA ILE A 100 9.92 1.61 0.32
C ILE A 100 9.97 1.96 -1.17
N HIS A 101 9.99 3.27 -1.49
CA HIS A 101 10.18 3.71 -2.88
C HIS A 101 11.54 3.27 -3.42
N GLU A 102 11.51 2.76 -4.63
CA GLU A 102 12.69 2.38 -5.40
C GLU A 102 12.60 2.97 -6.80
N GLU A 103 13.69 3.57 -7.27
CA GLU A 103 13.79 4.00 -8.65
C GLU A 103 14.09 2.79 -9.55
N PRO A 104 13.37 2.59 -10.65
CA PRO A 104 13.52 1.39 -11.49
C PRO A 104 14.94 1.13 -12.00
N ASP A 105 15.75 2.19 -12.15
CA ASP A 105 17.12 2.10 -12.69
C ASP A 105 18.22 2.20 -11.62
N LYS A 106 17.82 2.21 -10.33
CA LYS A 106 18.75 2.37 -9.20
C LYS A 106 18.58 1.25 -8.19
N VAL A 107 19.03 0.06 -8.55
CA VAL A 107 18.87 -1.17 -7.76
C VAL A 107 19.66 -1.17 -6.45
N CYS A 108 20.65 -0.29 -6.29
CA CYS A 108 21.51 -0.24 -5.10
C CYS A 108 21.63 1.21 -4.62
N GLU A 109 20.66 1.68 -3.84
CA GLU A 109 20.76 2.96 -3.16
C GLU A 109 21.33 2.79 -1.74
N ASP A 110 22.11 3.78 -1.30
CA ASP A 110 22.64 3.80 0.05
C ASP A 110 21.52 4.06 1.09
N PRO A 111 21.50 3.36 2.21
CA PRO A 111 20.58 3.65 3.29
C PRO A 111 20.87 5.03 3.92
N PRO A 112 19.91 5.66 4.59
CA PRO A 112 18.55 5.16 4.87
C PRO A 112 17.57 5.46 3.72
N TRP A 113 17.00 4.41 3.14
CA TRP A 113 16.18 4.49 1.91
C TRP A 113 14.97 5.42 2.04
N TYR A 114 14.19 5.36 3.14
CA TYR A 114 13.06 6.27 3.36
C TYR A 114 13.48 7.74 3.41
N ALA A 115 14.69 8.06 3.86
CA ALA A 115 15.18 9.44 3.89
C ALA A 115 15.47 9.99 2.50
N ASN A 116 15.71 9.13 1.51
CA ASN A 116 15.97 9.55 0.14
C ASN A 116 14.72 10.08 -0.56
N TYR A 117 13.54 9.55 -0.24
CA TYR A 117 12.30 9.83 -0.95
C TYR A 117 11.15 10.26 -0.02
N GLU A 118 10.57 9.36 0.75
CA GLU A 118 9.37 9.57 1.53
C GLU A 118 9.58 10.65 2.61
N TRP A 119 10.66 10.57 3.37
CA TRP A 119 10.95 11.50 4.47
C TRP A 119 11.18 12.93 4.02
N LYS A 120 11.61 13.17 2.79
CA LYS A 120 11.72 14.52 2.22
C LYS A 120 10.38 15.26 2.16
N ARG A 121 9.26 14.52 2.23
CA ARG A 121 7.89 15.05 2.22
C ARG A 121 7.29 15.24 3.59
N LYS A 122 8.00 14.84 4.65
CA LYS A 122 7.53 14.90 6.05
C LYS A 122 6.96 16.27 6.44
N ASP A 123 7.69 17.34 6.14
CA ASP A 123 7.27 18.69 6.50
C ASP A 123 6.05 19.15 5.71
N GLN A 124 5.90 18.71 4.46
CA GLN A 124 4.72 18.99 3.63
C GLN A 124 3.47 18.30 4.20
N PHE A 125 3.56 17.01 4.57
CA PHE A 125 2.48 16.29 5.22
C PHE A 125 2.10 16.93 6.56
N LYS A 126 3.11 17.30 7.38
CA LYS A 126 2.90 17.99 8.65
C LYS A 126 2.20 19.35 8.48
N ALA A 127 2.62 20.15 7.50
CA ALA A 127 2.04 21.45 7.22
C ALA A 127 0.56 21.34 6.79
N LYS A 128 0.22 20.33 6.01
CA LYS A 128 -1.15 20.03 5.59
C LYS A 128 -1.97 19.27 6.64
N LYS A 129 -1.37 18.86 7.78
CA LYS A 129 -2.00 18.08 8.86
C LYS A 129 -2.60 16.75 8.39
N ILE A 130 -1.98 16.12 7.41
CA ILE A 130 -2.36 14.80 6.92
C ILE A 130 -1.31 13.76 7.32
N THR A 131 -1.75 12.50 7.44
CA THR A 131 -0.91 11.38 7.85
C THR A 131 -0.41 10.61 6.65
N ALA A 132 0.87 10.22 6.69
CA ALA A 132 1.43 9.19 5.84
C ALA A 132 1.87 8.01 6.71
N ILE A 133 1.43 6.79 6.38
CA ILE A 133 1.83 5.56 7.06
C ILE A 133 2.64 4.75 6.05
N LEU A 134 3.92 4.55 6.36
CA LEU A 134 4.89 3.98 5.45
C LEU A 134 5.21 2.53 5.82
N GLY A 135 5.40 1.68 4.81
CA GLY A 135 5.93 0.33 4.99
C GLY A 135 5.04 -0.60 5.82
N ILE A 136 3.72 -0.55 5.67
CA ILE A 136 2.79 -1.45 6.39
C ILE A 136 2.49 -2.72 5.58
N GLY A 137 3.54 -3.30 5.02
CA GLY A 137 3.52 -4.60 4.37
C GLY A 137 3.84 -5.74 5.34
N PHE A 138 4.49 -6.78 4.83
CA PHE A 138 5.03 -7.85 5.64
C PHE A 138 6.46 -7.50 6.09
N ASP A 139 7.34 -7.24 5.14
CA ASP A 139 8.70 -6.75 5.31
C ASP A 139 8.96 -5.69 4.22
N PRO A 140 8.93 -4.41 4.63
CA PRO A 140 8.68 -3.85 5.98
C PRO A 140 7.23 -3.92 6.45
N GLY A 141 7.04 -3.91 7.77
CA GLY A 141 5.72 -3.79 8.42
C GLY A 141 5.51 -4.78 9.56
N VAL A 142 4.99 -5.96 9.29
CA VAL A 142 4.69 -6.97 10.32
C VAL A 142 5.95 -7.38 11.08
N VAL A 143 7.06 -7.58 10.40
CA VAL A 143 8.35 -7.93 11.03
C VAL A 143 8.83 -6.83 11.98
N ASN A 144 8.65 -5.56 11.63
CA ASN A 144 8.98 -4.44 12.50
C ASN A 144 8.14 -4.45 13.79
N ALA A 145 6.84 -4.74 13.67
CA ALA A 145 5.94 -4.84 14.81
C ALA A 145 6.31 -6.02 15.72
N TRP A 146 6.70 -7.16 15.15
CA TRP A 146 7.19 -8.32 15.93
C TRP A 146 8.49 -8.02 16.65
N CYS A 147 9.44 -7.34 16.02
CA CYS A 147 10.67 -6.91 16.68
C CYS A 147 10.39 -5.96 17.86
N ALA A 148 9.51 -4.98 17.66
CA ALA A 148 9.11 -4.06 18.72
C ALA A 148 8.41 -4.77 19.88
N LEU A 149 7.53 -5.75 19.57
CA LEU A 149 6.88 -6.59 20.59
C LEU A 149 7.89 -7.43 21.35
N ALA A 150 8.84 -8.07 20.65
CA ALA A 150 9.89 -8.87 21.26
C ALA A 150 10.75 -8.05 22.21
N GLN A 151 11.18 -6.85 21.79
CA GLN A 151 11.94 -5.95 22.63
C GLN A 151 11.14 -5.48 23.86
N LYS A 152 9.84 -5.24 23.71
CA LYS A 152 9.00 -4.76 24.79
C LYS A 152 8.71 -5.81 25.86
N ASP A 153 8.38 -7.04 25.41
CA ASP A 153 7.73 -8.01 26.29
C ASP A 153 8.60 -9.28 26.57
N TYR A 154 9.68 -9.51 25.80
CA TYR A 154 10.41 -10.79 25.87
C TYR A 154 11.92 -10.63 26.07
N PHE A 155 12.54 -9.53 25.68
CA PHE A 155 13.97 -9.34 25.74
C PHE A 155 14.37 -7.98 26.31
N ASP A 156 15.31 -7.96 27.24
CA ASP A 156 15.88 -6.71 27.78
C ASP A 156 16.74 -5.98 26.75
N LYS A 157 17.36 -6.74 25.83
CA LYS A 157 18.23 -6.24 24.76
C LYS A 157 18.16 -7.14 23.55
N LEU A 158 18.15 -6.54 22.37
CA LEU A 158 18.31 -7.22 21.09
C LEU A 158 19.70 -6.94 20.56
N ASP A 159 20.54 -7.97 20.42
CA ASP A 159 21.88 -7.86 19.85
C ASP A 159 21.88 -8.14 18.34
N THR A 160 21.03 -9.06 17.90
CA THR A 160 20.85 -9.45 16.49
C THR A 160 19.38 -9.71 16.17
N ILE A 161 18.99 -9.43 14.95
CA ILE A 161 17.65 -9.74 14.40
C ILE A 161 17.88 -10.41 13.05
N ASP A 162 17.48 -11.68 12.93
CA ASP A 162 17.48 -12.42 11.68
C ASP A 162 16.06 -12.62 11.19
N ILE A 163 15.79 -12.22 9.95
CA ILE A 163 14.49 -12.37 9.29
C ILE A 163 14.64 -13.38 8.17
N LEU A 164 13.86 -14.47 8.24
CA LEU A 164 13.86 -15.54 7.24
C LEU A 164 12.46 -15.63 6.61
N ASP A 165 12.40 -15.34 5.33
CA ASP A 165 11.20 -15.46 4.53
C ASP A 165 11.22 -16.69 3.66
N VAL A 166 10.08 -17.40 3.61
CA VAL A 166 9.88 -18.53 2.70
C VAL A 166 8.66 -18.27 1.83
N ASN A 167 8.88 -18.23 0.52
CA ASN A 167 7.80 -18.13 -0.45
C ASN A 167 7.46 -19.51 -1.00
N ALA A 168 6.36 -20.10 -0.49
CA ALA A 168 5.83 -21.39 -0.93
C ALA A 168 4.85 -21.30 -2.10
N GLY A 169 4.66 -20.13 -2.70
CA GLY A 169 3.81 -19.93 -3.85
C GLY A 169 4.35 -20.60 -5.12
N SER A 170 3.44 -20.92 -6.05
CA SER A 170 3.80 -21.46 -7.35
C SER A 170 3.17 -20.63 -8.47
N HIS A 171 3.99 -20.26 -9.45
CA HIS A 171 3.56 -19.61 -10.69
C HIS A 171 3.46 -20.58 -11.85
N GLY A 172 3.62 -21.89 -11.60
CA GLY A 172 3.71 -22.91 -12.65
C GLY A 172 4.98 -22.80 -13.49
N LYS A 173 5.98 -22.06 -13.04
CA LYS A 173 7.30 -21.91 -13.68
C LYS A 173 8.38 -22.48 -12.79
N TYR A 174 9.45 -23.00 -13.42
CA TYR A 174 10.56 -23.60 -12.68
C TYR A 174 11.31 -22.61 -11.80
N PHE A 175 11.45 -21.36 -12.27
CA PHE A 175 12.09 -20.27 -11.51
C PHE A 175 11.23 -19.03 -11.60
N ALA A 176 10.72 -18.59 -10.46
CA ALA A 176 9.90 -17.37 -10.35
C ALA A 176 9.89 -16.85 -8.91
N THR A 177 9.70 -15.53 -8.76
CA THR A 177 9.42 -14.88 -7.48
C THR A 177 7.95 -14.46 -7.43
N ASN A 178 7.39 -14.33 -6.22
CA ASN A 178 6.03 -13.87 -5.99
C ASN A 178 5.95 -12.37 -5.70
N PHE A 179 7.07 -11.70 -5.59
CA PHE A 179 7.17 -10.25 -5.48
C PHE A 179 8.20 -9.75 -6.49
N ASP A 180 8.14 -8.47 -6.75
CA ASP A 180 9.07 -7.81 -7.65
C ASP A 180 10.41 -7.61 -6.92
N PRO A 181 11.47 -8.24 -7.34
CA PRO A 181 12.79 -8.02 -6.74
C PRO A 181 13.47 -6.74 -7.27
N ALA A 182 12.75 -5.93 -8.09
CA ALA A 182 13.15 -4.72 -8.79
C ALA A 182 14.59 -4.68 -9.29
#